data_a2db1295f9bdfcb487ef2d739bccd37f
#
_entry.id   a2db1295f9bdfcb487ef2d739bccd37f
#
_cell.length_a   1.000
_cell.length_b   1.000
_cell.length_c   1.000
_cell.angle_alpha   90.00
_cell.angle_beta   90.00
_cell.angle_gamma   90.00
#
_symmetry.space_group_name_H-M   'P 1'
#
loop_
_entity.id
_entity.type
_entity.pdbx_description
1 polymer ?
#
loop_
_entity_poly.entity_id
_entity_poly.type
_entity_poly.pdbx_seq_one_letter_code
_entity_poly.pdbx_strand_id
1 'polypeptide(L)'
;MRSATGRSWPVTLSRQYHSYDHPSPPPVFNAAESAILSEAYAHVPEHGFTHRALSLGARAAGYPDISASVIPEGVFSLIKYHLVTAREGLAPRKTQVLGGPEQSRLVPVAEKVELLTWERLLANRTINHRWQEALAIMAQPSHVPGSLHELALLVDEIYHLSGDTSVDPSWYTKRGSLSLVYTSSELFMTNDHSPGYEETRSFLQRRLNESDSLGWALGSVRQWVGFTASAGVNVLRSKGVRI
;
A
#
# COMPACT_ATOMS: atom_id res chain seq x y z
N MET A 1 -42.78 43.54 -39.34
CA MET A 1 -42.49 43.08 -37.97
C MET A 1 -42.66 41.59 -37.92
N ARG A 2 -41.59 40.83 -37.92
CA ARG A 2 -41.60 39.37 -37.73
C ARG A 2 -40.69 39.06 -36.55
N SER A 3 -41.31 38.61 -35.43
CA SER A 3 -40.62 38.21 -34.21
C SER A 3 -39.94 36.88 -34.40
N ALA A 4 -38.62 36.84 -34.16
CA ALA A 4 -37.82 35.64 -34.15
C ALA A 4 -38.01 34.89 -32.79
N THR A 5 -38.65 33.74 -32.84
CA THR A 5 -38.75 32.83 -31.71
C THR A 5 -37.42 32.04 -31.59
N GLY A 6 -36.65 32.39 -30.54
CA GLY A 6 -35.43 31.63 -30.18
C GLY A 6 -35.80 30.22 -29.69
N ARG A 7 -35.33 29.21 -30.40
CA ARG A 7 -35.33 27.81 -29.95
C ARG A 7 -34.25 27.64 -28.90
N SER A 8 -34.64 27.45 -27.64
CA SER A 8 -33.79 26.96 -26.59
C SER A 8 -33.55 25.44 -26.80
N TRP A 9 -32.31 25.03 -26.96
CA TRP A 9 -31.91 23.62 -26.97
C TRP A 9 -32.01 23.08 -25.54
N PRO A 10 -32.56 21.88 -25.33
CA PRO A 10 -32.57 21.28 -24.01
C PRO A 10 -31.14 20.90 -23.62
N VAL A 11 -30.70 21.40 -22.46
CA VAL A 11 -29.47 20.95 -21.81
C VAL A 11 -29.65 19.48 -21.46
N THR A 12 -28.96 18.62 -22.18
CA THR A 12 -28.89 17.19 -21.89
C THR A 12 -28.18 17.05 -20.53
N LEU A 13 -28.95 16.87 -19.47
CA LEU A 13 -28.42 16.39 -18.19
C LEU A 13 -27.78 15.03 -18.42
N SER A 14 -26.44 14.99 -18.44
CA SER A 14 -25.68 13.76 -18.38
C SER A 14 -26.13 12.99 -17.14
N ARG A 15 -26.92 11.94 -17.32
CA ARG A 15 -27.19 10.98 -16.25
C ARG A 15 -25.87 10.33 -15.90
N GLN A 16 -25.33 10.66 -14.74
CA GLN A 16 -24.28 9.85 -14.13
C GLN A 16 -24.88 8.47 -13.90
N TYR A 17 -24.35 7.48 -14.62
CA TYR A 17 -24.72 6.08 -14.47
C TYR A 17 -24.11 5.58 -13.16
N HIS A 18 -24.82 5.78 -12.06
CA HIS A 18 -24.50 5.11 -10.80
C HIS A 18 -25.08 3.70 -10.93
N SER A 19 -24.22 2.72 -11.16
CA SER A 19 -24.60 1.31 -11.07
C SER A 19 -24.87 1.01 -9.59
N TYR A 20 -26.13 1.04 -9.20
CA TYR A 20 -26.59 0.64 -7.86
C TYR A 20 -26.52 -0.88 -7.63
N ASP A 21 -26.10 -1.65 -8.64
CA ASP A 21 -26.11 -3.12 -8.62
C ASP A 21 -24.78 -3.75 -8.17
N HIS A 22 -23.75 -2.96 -7.84
CA HIS A 22 -22.53 -3.51 -7.27
C HIS A 22 -22.47 -3.14 -5.78
N PRO A 23 -22.75 -4.09 -4.87
CA PRO A 23 -22.52 -3.88 -3.46
C PRO A 23 -21.05 -3.54 -3.26
N SER A 24 -20.79 -2.60 -2.35
CA SER A 24 -19.41 -2.30 -1.94
C SER A 24 -18.69 -3.61 -1.62
N PRO A 25 -17.44 -3.79 -2.04
CA PRO A 25 -16.69 -5.00 -1.72
C PRO A 25 -16.77 -5.25 -0.21
N PRO A 26 -16.92 -6.50 0.24
CA PRO A 26 -17.01 -6.80 1.66
C PRO A 26 -15.77 -6.26 2.37
N PRO A 27 -15.91 -5.73 3.58
CA PRO A 27 -14.76 -5.24 4.35
C PRO A 27 -13.74 -6.37 4.54
N VAL A 28 -12.46 -6.05 4.43
CA VAL A 28 -11.35 -7.02 4.55
C VAL A 28 -11.34 -7.72 5.89
N PHE A 29 -11.79 -7.02 6.94
CA PHE A 29 -11.89 -7.52 8.31
C PHE A 29 -13.34 -7.41 8.77
N ASN A 30 -13.83 -8.41 9.50
CA ASN A 30 -15.12 -8.28 10.16
C ASN A 30 -15.03 -7.28 11.35
N ALA A 31 -16.18 -6.89 11.92
CA ALA A 31 -16.23 -5.86 12.94
C ALA A 31 -15.41 -6.22 14.19
N ALA A 32 -15.45 -7.49 14.64
CA ALA A 32 -14.70 -7.96 15.79
C ALA A 32 -13.19 -8.02 15.50
N GLU A 33 -12.80 -8.53 14.34
CA GLU A 33 -11.40 -8.52 13.89
C GLU A 33 -10.86 -7.09 13.82
N SER A 34 -11.60 -6.18 13.18
CA SER A 34 -11.21 -4.78 13.06
C SER A 34 -11.01 -4.12 14.42
N ALA A 35 -11.90 -4.37 15.39
CA ALA A 35 -11.77 -3.83 16.74
C ALA A 35 -10.51 -4.37 17.44
N ILE A 36 -10.28 -5.68 17.38
CA ILE A 36 -9.10 -6.31 18.01
C ILE A 36 -7.81 -5.83 17.34
N LEU A 37 -7.76 -5.80 15.99
CA LEU A 37 -6.57 -5.41 15.24
C LEU A 37 -6.24 -3.93 15.41
N SER A 38 -7.25 -3.06 15.52
CA SER A 38 -7.07 -1.64 15.80
C SER A 38 -6.37 -1.41 17.14
N GLU A 39 -6.87 -2.05 18.19
CA GLU A 39 -6.26 -1.96 19.53
C GLU A 39 -4.89 -2.65 19.57
N ALA A 40 -4.75 -3.81 18.93
CA ALA A 40 -3.47 -4.52 18.85
C ALA A 40 -2.39 -3.70 18.15
N TYR A 41 -2.76 -2.94 17.12
CA TYR A 41 -1.84 -2.09 16.39
C TYR A 41 -1.21 -0.99 17.27
N ALA A 42 -1.93 -0.47 18.27
CA ALA A 42 -1.39 0.49 19.22
C ALA A 42 -0.24 -0.09 20.07
N HIS A 43 -0.18 -1.42 20.22
CA HIS A 43 0.87 -2.12 20.97
C HIS A 43 2.08 -2.54 20.11
N VAL A 44 2.01 -2.38 18.76
CA VAL A 44 3.11 -2.77 17.85
C VAL A 44 4.42 -2.03 18.13
N PRO A 45 4.45 -0.72 18.39
CA PRO A 45 5.71 -0.02 18.66
C PRO A 45 6.50 -0.63 19.82
N GLU A 46 5.83 -1.10 20.86
CA GLU A 46 6.46 -1.69 22.06
C GLU A 46 6.71 -3.19 21.91
N HIS A 47 5.72 -3.93 21.42
CA HIS A 47 5.74 -5.39 21.45
C HIS A 47 6.04 -6.04 20.09
N GLY A 48 6.19 -5.23 19.02
CA GLY A 48 6.38 -5.73 17.67
C GLY A 48 5.15 -6.45 17.11
N PHE A 49 5.32 -7.07 15.97
CA PHE A 49 4.29 -7.91 15.34
C PHE A 49 4.30 -9.30 15.97
N THR A 50 3.62 -9.41 17.12
CA THR A 50 3.63 -10.64 17.94
C THR A 50 2.24 -11.02 18.41
N HIS A 51 2.09 -12.28 18.80
CA HIS A 51 0.86 -12.77 19.44
C HIS A 51 0.54 -12.01 20.74
N ARG A 52 1.58 -11.50 21.43
CA ARG A 52 1.39 -10.68 22.64
C ARG A 52 0.66 -9.37 22.30
N ALA A 53 1.04 -8.69 21.22
CA ALA A 53 0.33 -7.49 20.78
C ALA A 53 -1.14 -7.79 20.46
N LEU A 54 -1.43 -8.92 19.81
CA LEU A 54 -2.80 -9.37 19.55
C LEU A 54 -3.60 -9.64 20.84
N SER A 55 -3.00 -10.32 21.82
CA SER A 55 -3.67 -10.60 23.10
C SER A 55 -3.96 -9.32 23.89
N LEU A 56 -3.03 -8.35 23.89
CA LEU A 56 -3.25 -7.04 24.49
C LEU A 56 -4.37 -6.28 23.78
N GLY A 57 -4.37 -6.31 22.46
CA GLY A 57 -5.44 -5.70 21.65
C GLY A 57 -6.81 -6.34 21.89
N ALA A 58 -6.87 -7.67 21.99
CA ALA A 58 -8.14 -8.35 22.32
C ALA A 58 -8.70 -7.89 23.66
N ARG A 59 -7.86 -7.79 24.70
CA ARG A 59 -8.27 -7.26 26.02
C ARG A 59 -8.73 -5.81 25.93
N ALA A 60 -7.97 -4.95 25.25
CA ALA A 60 -8.31 -3.53 25.09
C ALA A 60 -9.64 -3.35 24.34
N ALA A 61 -9.93 -4.19 23.37
CA ALA A 61 -11.19 -4.23 22.64
C ALA A 61 -12.35 -4.89 23.43
N GLY A 62 -12.11 -5.34 24.66
CA GLY A 62 -13.14 -5.95 25.52
C GLY A 62 -13.41 -7.44 25.24
N TYR A 63 -12.51 -8.12 24.52
CA TYR A 63 -12.61 -9.55 24.22
C TYR A 63 -11.70 -10.38 25.13
N PRO A 64 -12.05 -11.66 25.39
CA PRO A 64 -11.16 -12.58 26.07
C PRO A 64 -9.83 -12.80 25.31
N ASP A 65 -8.75 -13.11 26.02
CA ASP A 65 -7.42 -13.36 25.42
C ASP A 65 -7.42 -14.44 24.34
N ILE A 66 -8.28 -15.44 24.50
CA ILE A 66 -8.45 -16.53 23.51
C ILE A 66 -8.88 -16.01 22.15
N SER A 67 -9.53 -14.84 22.09
CA SER A 67 -9.98 -14.22 20.83
C SER A 67 -8.81 -13.86 19.91
N ALA A 68 -7.62 -13.62 20.45
CA ALA A 68 -6.42 -13.43 19.65
C ALA A 68 -6.05 -14.67 18.81
N SER A 69 -6.38 -15.87 19.29
CA SER A 69 -6.11 -17.13 18.59
C SER A 69 -7.14 -17.45 17.50
N VAL A 70 -8.27 -16.73 17.47
CA VAL A 70 -9.33 -16.90 16.46
C VAL A 70 -9.10 -15.99 15.25
N ILE A 71 -8.15 -15.04 15.31
CA ILE A 71 -7.78 -14.21 14.17
C ILE A 71 -7.20 -15.12 13.05
N PRO A 72 -7.78 -15.13 11.83
CA PRO A 72 -7.55 -16.18 10.84
C PRO A 72 -6.10 -16.39 10.45
N GLU A 73 -5.34 -15.32 10.25
CA GLU A 73 -3.93 -15.36 9.83
C GLU A 73 -2.99 -14.97 10.99
N GLY A 74 -3.51 -14.91 12.24
CA GLY A 74 -2.75 -14.57 13.42
C GLY A 74 -1.99 -13.25 13.30
N VAL A 75 -0.67 -13.29 13.53
CA VAL A 75 0.19 -12.10 13.46
C VAL A 75 0.20 -11.46 12.07
N PHE A 76 0.05 -12.23 11.01
CA PHE A 76 0.00 -11.68 9.65
C PHE A 76 -1.24 -10.80 9.44
N SER A 77 -2.39 -11.10 10.09
CA SER A 77 -3.56 -10.22 10.07
C SER A 77 -3.27 -8.83 10.65
N LEU A 78 -2.40 -8.73 11.66
CA LEU A 78 -1.98 -7.44 12.22
C LEU A 78 -1.13 -6.63 11.22
N ILE A 79 -0.25 -7.30 10.48
CA ILE A 79 0.52 -6.67 9.39
C ILE A 79 -0.43 -6.23 8.27
N LYS A 80 -1.33 -7.12 7.85
CA LYS A 80 -2.33 -6.85 6.82
C LYS A 80 -3.24 -5.68 7.20
N TYR A 81 -3.63 -5.58 8.49
CA TYR A 81 -4.38 -4.43 9.00
C TYR A 81 -3.64 -3.11 8.76
N HIS A 82 -2.34 -3.06 9.06
CA HIS A 82 -1.51 -1.89 8.76
C HIS A 82 -1.46 -1.59 7.25
N LEU A 83 -1.21 -2.61 6.41
CA LEU A 83 -1.12 -2.43 4.95
C LEU A 83 -2.42 -1.85 4.38
N VAL A 84 -3.56 -2.42 4.76
CA VAL A 84 -4.90 -1.99 4.31
C VAL A 84 -5.21 -0.58 4.80
N THR A 85 -5.09 -0.31 6.10
CA THR A 85 -5.45 0.98 6.68
C THR A 85 -4.54 2.10 6.20
N ALA A 86 -3.24 1.84 5.99
CA ALA A 86 -2.31 2.81 5.44
C ALA A 86 -2.59 3.10 3.96
N ARG A 87 -3.00 2.09 3.16
CA ARG A 87 -3.44 2.28 1.77
C ARG A 87 -4.73 3.10 1.70
N GLU A 88 -5.76 2.70 2.45
CA GLU A 88 -7.04 3.40 2.49
C GLU A 88 -6.91 4.84 3.02
N GLY A 89 -5.95 5.07 3.90
CA GLY A 89 -5.60 6.39 4.43
C GLY A 89 -5.01 7.36 3.41
N LEU A 90 -4.61 6.92 2.21
CA LEU A 90 -4.09 7.82 1.16
C LEU A 90 -5.17 8.70 0.55
N ALA A 91 -6.35 8.15 0.26
CA ALA A 91 -7.44 8.87 -0.39
C ALA A 91 -7.88 10.13 0.42
N PRO A 92 -8.16 10.07 1.73
CA PRO A 92 -8.50 11.26 2.52
C PRO A 92 -7.35 12.26 2.64
N ARG A 93 -6.09 11.81 2.57
CA ARG A 93 -4.90 12.68 2.63
C ARG A 93 -4.52 13.31 1.28
N LYS A 94 -5.12 12.85 0.18
CA LYS A 94 -4.82 13.34 -1.17
C LYS A 94 -4.78 14.86 -1.26
N THR A 95 -5.77 15.54 -0.70
CA THR A 95 -5.84 17.00 -0.74
C THR A 95 -4.72 17.67 0.05
N GLN A 96 -4.28 17.06 1.15
CA GLN A 96 -3.15 17.58 1.95
C GLN A 96 -1.83 17.37 1.22
N VAL A 97 -1.66 16.24 0.54
CA VAL A 97 -0.43 15.85 -0.15
C VAL A 97 -0.27 16.56 -1.49
N LEU A 98 -1.34 16.64 -2.28
CA LEU A 98 -1.31 17.18 -3.64
C LEU A 98 -1.85 18.62 -3.78
N GLY A 99 -2.31 19.19 -2.68
CA GLY A 99 -3.01 20.48 -2.71
C GLY A 99 -4.47 20.36 -3.16
N GLY A 100 -5.16 21.49 -3.24
CA GLY A 100 -6.54 21.54 -3.73
C GLY A 100 -6.69 21.10 -5.19
N PRO A 101 -7.94 20.94 -5.68
CA PRO A 101 -8.20 20.44 -7.04
C PRO A 101 -7.48 21.23 -8.15
N GLU A 102 -7.39 22.54 -8.02
CA GLU A 102 -6.72 23.41 -9.00
C GLU A 102 -5.19 23.23 -8.97
N GLN A 103 -4.59 23.16 -7.77
CA GLN A 103 -3.15 22.93 -7.61
C GLN A 103 -2.77 21.54 -8.11
N SER A 104 -3.55 20.52 -7.75
CA SER A 104 -3.33 19.14 -8.18
C SER A 104 -3.38 18.98 -9.71
N ARG A 105 -4.14 19.80 -10.45
CA ARG A 105 -4.16 19.76 -11.92
C ARG A 105 -2.84 20.21 -12.54
N LEU A 106 -2.11 21.09 -11.88
CA LEU A 106 -0.85 21.64 -12.38
C LEU A 106 0.35 20.71 -12.14
N VAL A 107 0.22 19.79 -11.17
CA VAL A 107 1.28 18.84 -10.81
C VAL A 107 1.30 17.67 -11.82
N PRO A 108 2.46 17.33 -12.39
CA PRO A 108 2.59 16.17 -13.28
C PRO A 108 2.25 14.85 -12.58
N VAL A 109 1.75 13.85 -13.31
CA VAL A 109 1.38 12.53 -12.76
C VAL A 109 2.57 11.87 -12.05
N ALA A 110 3.76 11.94 -12.62
CA ALA A 110 4.98 11.38 -12.03
C ALA A 110 5.29 11.97 -10.64
N GLU A 111 5.17 13.28 -10.49
CA GLU A 111 5.37 13.96 -9.21
C GLU A 111 4.28 13.59 -8.19
N LYS A 112 3.03 13.44 -8.62
CA LYS A 112 1.94 12.95 -7.75
C LYS A 112 2.22 11.53 -7.27
N VAL A 113 2.70 10.66 -8.14
CA VAL A 113 3.09 9.28 -7.79
C VAL A 113 4.20 9.30 -6.74
N GLU A 114 5.23 10.15 -6.91
CA GLU A 114 6.29 10.31 -5.91
C GLU A 114 5.73 10.75 -4.55
N LEU A 115 4.93 11.82 -4.52
CA LEU A 115 4.38 12.39 -3.29
C LEU A 115 3.48 11.38 -2.55
N LEU A 116 2.60 10.67 -3.28
CA LEU A 116 1.72 9.65 -2.68
C LEU A 116 2.51 8.43 -2.19
N THR A 117 3.53 8.01 -2.93
CA THR A 117 4.43 6.93 -2.52
C THR A 117 5.19 7.31 -1.25
N TRP A 118 5.68 8.53 -1.18
CA TRP A 118 6.35 9.07 -0.01
C TRP A 118 5.41 9.12 1.21
N GLU A 119 4.20 9.63 1.05
CA GLU A 119 3.19 9.66 2.12
C GLU A 119 2.88 8.26 2.64
N ARG A 120 2.81 7.26 1.74
CA ARG A 120 2.61 5.87 2.15
C ARG A 120 3.81 5.31 2.94
N LEU A 121 5.04 5.63 2.55
CA LEU A 121 6.24 5.24 3.31
C LEU A 121 6.24 5.87 4.70
N LEU A 122 5.87 7.14 4.82
CA LEU A 122 5.77 7.83 6.11
C LEU A 122 4.74 7.23 7.06
N ALA A 123 3.75 6.49 6.55
CA ALA A 123 2.82 5.76 7.40
C ALA A 123 3.51 4.68 8.25
N ASN A 124 4.70 4.21 7.87
CA ASN A 124 5.50 3.26 8.63
C ASN A 124 6.30 3.92 9.77
N ARG A 125 6.35 5.26 9.85
CA ARG A 125 7.24 6.03 10.75
C ARG A 125 7.22 5.55 12.20
N THR A 126 6.04 5.32 12.77
CA THR A 126 5.87 4.94 14.18
C THR A 126 6.33 3.52 14.49
N ILE A 127 6.34 2.66 13.48
CA ILE A 127 6.66 1.23 13.58
C ILE A 127 7.90 0.83 12.79
N ASN A 128 8.61 1.81 12.20
CA ASN A 128 9.74 1.54 11.30
C ASN A 128 10.84 0.69 11.96
N HIS A 129 11.11 0.91 13.24
CA HIS A 129 12.07 0.13 14.03
C HIS A 129 11.66 -1.35 14.23
N ARG A 130 10.39 -1.70 13.96
CA ARG A 130 9.84 -3.07 13.99
C ARG A 130 9.51 -3.60 12.59
N TRP A 131 9.66 -2.75 11.56
CA TRP A 131 9.18 -3.09 10.22
C TRP A 131 9.95 -4.25 9.57
N GLN A 132 11.22 -4.45 9.90
CA GLN A 132 11.97 -5.63 9.46
C GLN A 132 11.35 -6.95 9.94
N GLU A 133 10.77 -6.97 11.14
CA GLU A 133 10.04 -8.15 11.64
C GLU A 133 8.82 -8.46 10.75
N ALA A 134 8.06 -7.41 10.37
CA ALA A 134 6.92 -7.54 9.46
C ALA A 134 7.36 -8.05 8.07
N LEU A 135 8.43 -7.49 7.49
CA LEU A 135 8.98 -7.93 6.21
C LEU A 135 9.39 -9.42 6.24
N ALA A 136 10.00 -9.87 7.35
CA ALA A 136 10.37 -11.28 7.53
C ALA A 136 9.14 -12.20 7.60
N ILE A 137 8.05 -11.76 8.23
CA ILE A 137 6.79 -12.51 8.29
C ILE A 137 6.12 -12.55 6.91
N MET A 138 6.06 -11.42 6.21
CA MET A 138 5.51 -11.32 4.85
C MET A 138 6.26 -12.17 3.82
N ALA A 139 7.56 -12.38 4.01
CA ALA A 139 8.39 -13.22 3.15
C ALA A 139 8.16 -14.72 3.36
N GLN A 140 7.39 -15.16 4.35
CA GLN A 140 7.06 -16.58 4.53
C GLN A 140 6.17 -17.06 3.38
N PRO A 141 6.39 -18.28 2.84
CA PRO A 141 5.68 -18.78 1.65
C PRO A 141 4.15 -18.72 1.76
N SER A 142 3.61 -18.91 2.98
CA SER A 142 2.16 -18.80 3.25
C SER A 142 1.61 -17.38 3.12
N HIS A 143 2.44 -16.36 3.36
CA HIS A 143 2.03 -14.97 3.42
C HIS A 143 2.38 -14.16 2.15
N VAL A 144 3.32 -14.67 1.34
CA VAL A 144 3.74 -14.01 0.08
C VAL A 144 2.56 -13.67 -0.83
N PRO A 145 1.59 -14.57 -1.09
CA PRO A 145 0.47 -14.22 -1.98
C PRO A 145 -0.36 -13.05 -1.45
N GLY A 146 -0.67 -13.04 -0.15
CA GLY A 146 -1.41 -11.95 0.50
C GLY A 146 -0.64 -10.62 0.48
N SER A 147 0.68 -10.68 0.74
CA SER A 147 1.55 -9.50 0.71
C SER A 147 1.66 -8.89 -0.68
N LEU A 148 1.81 -9.71 -1.72
CA LEU A 148 1.84 -9.25 -3.11
C LEU A 148 0.49 -8.69 -3.58
N HIS A 149 -0.61 -9.27 -3.10
CA HIS A 149 -1.94 -8.76 -3.39
C HIS A 149 -2.13 -7.33 -2.83
N GLU A 150 -1.79 -7.10 -1.57
CA GLU A 150 -1.87 -5.76 -0.96
C GLU A 150 -0.91 -4.76 -1.62
N LEU A 151 0.28 -5.20 -2.03
CA LEU A 151 1.20 -4.37 -2.79
C LEU A 151 0.61 -3.95 -4.15
N ALA A 152 -0.05 -4.87 -4.85
CA ALA A 152 -0.72 -4.56 -6.11
C ALA A 152 -1.85 -3.55 -5.92
N LEU A 153 -2.69 -3.74 -4.89
CA LEU A 153 -3.75 -2.80 -4.53
C LEU A 153 -3.21 -1.41 -4.16
N LEU A 154 -2.09 -1.36 -3.43
CA LEU A 154 -1.43 -0.10 -3.09
C LEU A 154 -0.98 0.67 -4.33
N VAL A 155 -0.33 -0.02 -5.25
CA VAL A 155 0.18 0.58 -6.48
C VAL A 155 -0.96 1.07 -7.37
N ASP A 156 -2.05 0.29 -7.46
CA ASP A 156 -3.26 0.70 -8.17
C ASP A 156 -3.88 1.95 -7.55
N GLU A 157 -3.98 2.02 -6.22
CA GLU A 157 -4.50 3.19 -5.51
C GLU A 157 -3.65 4.44 -5.76
N ILE A 158 -2.30 4.31 -5.71
CA ILE A 158 -1.39 5.44 -5.99
C ILE A 158 -1.61 5.98 -7.41
N TYR A 159 -1.68 5.11 -8.43
CA TYR A 159 -1.94 5.54 -9.82
C TYR A 159 -3.34 6.12 -9.98
N HIS A 160 -4.35 5.52 -9.37
CA HIS A 160 -5.71 6.04 -9.38
C HIS A 160 -5.78 7.45 -8.77
N LEU A 161 -5.20 7.64 -7.59
CA LEU A 161 -5.17 8.95 -6.91
C LEU A 161 -4.34 9.99 -7.67
N SER A 162 -3.28 9.57 -8.38
CA SER A 162 -2.47 10.47 -9.22
C SER A 162 -3.18 10.91 -10.48
N GLY A 163 -4.28 10.23 -10.87
CA GLY A 163 -5.04 10.52 -12.09
C GLY A 163 -4.43 9.93 -13.36
N ASP A 164 -3.64 8.85 -13.26
CA ASP A 164 -3.16 8.12 -14.44
C ASP A 164 -4.31 7.38 -15.10
N THR A 165 -4.63 7.73 -16.34
CA THR A 165 -5.71 7.15 -17.17
C THR A 165 -5.17 6.23 -18.25
N SER A 166 -3.90 5.86 -18.18
CA SER A 166 -3.29 4.99 -19.21
C SER A 166 -3.94 3.59 -19.19
N VAL A 167 -4.30 3.12 -20.40
CA VAL A 167 -4.91 1.78 -20.63
C VAL A 167 -4.08 0.93 -21.59
N ASP A 168 -2.89 1.39 -21.94
CA ASP A 168 -1.95 0.74 -22.85
C ASP A 168 -1.06 -0.30 -22.15
N PRO A 169 -0.24 -1.10 -22.87
CA PRO A 169 0.68 -2.08 -22.28
C PRO A 169 1.64 -1.49 -21.23
N SER A 170 1.88 -0.17 -21.25
CA SER A 170 2.71 0.51 -20.25
C SER A 170 2.08 0.47 -18.86
N TRP A 171 0.77 0.23 -18.77
CA TRP A 171 0.03 0.08 -17.53
C TRP A 171 0.65 -0.98 -16.60
N TYR A 172 0.95 -2.16 -17.14
CA TYR A 172 1.58 -3.25 -16.37
C TYR A 172 3.02 -2.91 -15.97
N THR A 173 3.78 -2.33 -16.90
CA THR A 173 5.19 -1.95 -16.66
C THR A 173 5.30 -0.90 -15.56
N LYS A 174 4.50 0.16 -15.62
CA LYS A 174 4.45 1.22 -14.60
C LYS A 174 4.16 0.65 -13.21
N ARG A 175 3.15 -0.22 -13.10
CA ARG A 175 2.78 -0.84 -11.82
C ARG A 175 3.85 -1.78 -11.29
N GLY A 176 4.43 -2.60 -12.14
CA GLY A 176 5.55 -3.46 -11.77
C GLY A 176 6.77 -2.66 -11.31
N SER A 177 7.13 -1.60 -12.03
CA SER A 177 8.24 -0.72 -11.66
C SER A 177 7.98 -0.03 -10.32
N LEU A 178 6.80 0.55 -10.11
CA LEU A 178 6.48 1.21 -8.85
C LEU A 178 6.47 0.21 -7.67
N SER A 179 6.00 -1.03 -7.87
CA SER A 179 6.06 -2.07 -6.85
C SER A 179 7.48 -2.33 -6.38
N LEU A 180 8.44 -2.41 -7.31
CA LEU A 180 9.86 -2.61 -7.01
C LEU A 180 10.48 -1.39 -6.33
N VAL A 181 10.17 -0.20 -6.84
CA VAL A 181 10.66 1.07 -6.25
C VAL A 181 10.13 1.21 -4.82
N TYR A 182 8.84 0.96 -4.60
CA TYR A 182 8.22 1.03 -3.28
C TYR A 182 8.87 0.06 -2.29
N THR A 183 8.92 -1.23 -2.64
CA THR A 183 9.46 -2.28 -1.73
C THR A 183 10.94 -2.08 -1.42
N SER A 184 11.74 -1.64 -2.41
CA SER A 184 13.15 -1.32 -2.17
C SER A 184 13.34 -0.09 -1.28
N SER A 185 12.50 0.94 -1.45
CA SER A 185 12.51 2.15 -0.62
C SER A 185 12.02 1.87 0.81
N GLU A 186 11.01 1.01 0.94
CA GLU A 186 10.50 0.55 2.24
C GLU A 186 11.57 -0.22 3.02
N LEU A 187 12.29 -1.13 2.36
CA LEU A 187 13.41 -1.84 2.96
C LEU A 187 14.56 -0.88 3.32
N PHE A 188 14.90 0.07 2.45
CA PHE A 188 15.92 1.08 2.73
C PHE A 188 15.56 1.91 3.96
N MET A 189 14.30 2.32 4.09
CA MET A 189 13.79 3.11 5.21
C MET A 189 14.01 2.45 6.57
N THR A 190 14.01 1.12 6.64
CA THR A 190 14.22 0.40 7.91
C THR A 190 15.62 0.60 8.50
N ASN A 191 16.60 1.00 7.69
CA ASN A 191 17.97 1.28 8.10
C ASN A 191 18.32 2.78 8.06
N ASP A 192 17.37 3.63 7.67
CA ASP A 192 17.59 5.06 7.57
C ASP A 192 17.43 5.72 8.95
N HIS A 193 18.49 6.37 9.42
CA HIS A 193 18.55 7.12 10.67
C HIS A 193 18.60 8.63 10.43
N SER A 194 18.48 9.08 9.19
CA SER A 194 18.48 10.50 8.86
C SER A 194 17.25 11.23 9.40
N PRO A 195 17.36 12.50 9.78
CA PRO A 195 16.22 13.28 10.22
C PRO A 195 15.12 13.31 9.15
N GLY A 196 13.90 12.92 9.54
CA GLY A 196 12.77 12.90 8.60
C GLY A 196 12.86 11.89 7.46
N TYR A 197 13.81 10.94 7.50
CA TYR A 197 14.08 9.95 6.45
C TYR A 197 14.47 10.57 5.10
N GLU A 198 15.31 11.62 5.14
CA GLU A 198 15.76 12.35 3.94
C GLU A 198 16.55 11.48 2.97
N GLU A 199 17.35 10.52 3.48
CA GLU A 199 18.09 9.57 2.65
C GLU A 199 17.14 8.63 1.91
N THR A 200 16.09 8.15 2.57
CA THR A 200 15.05 7.33 1.95
C THR A 200 14.30 8.11 0.87
N ARG A 201 13.99 9.38 1.13
CA ARG A 201 13.33 10.23 0.13
C ARG A 201 14.20 10.43 -1.11
N SER A 202 15.47 10.71 -0.91
CA SER A 202 16.45 10.84 -2.00
C SER A 202 16.64 9.52 -2.76
N PHE A 203 16.60 8.37 -2.05
CA PHE A 203 16.64 7.05 -2.67
C PHE A 203 15.40 6.81 -3.53
N LEU A 204 14.20 7.07 -3.02
CA LEU A 204 12.94 6.94 -3.75
C LEU A 204 12.96 7.76 -5.04
N GLN A 205 13.35 9.03 -4.98
CA GLN A 205 13.43 9.93 -6.13
C GLN A 205 14.38 9.40 -7.21
N ARG A 206 15.57 8.96 -6.82
CA ARG A 206 16.52 8.35 -7.76
C ARG A 206 15.93 7.11 -8.44
N ARG A 207 15.29 6.22 -7.67
CA ARG A 207 14.69 5.00 -8.23
C ARG A 207 13.52 5.27 -9.17
N LEU A 208 12.69 6.25 -8.86
CA LEU A 208 11.61 6.67 -9.77
C LEU A 208 12.17 7.21 -11.09
N ASN A 209 13.17 8.09 -11.02
CA ASN A 209 13.82 8.64 -12.23
C ASN A 209 14.52 7.55 -13.07
N GLU A 210 15.14 6.57 -12.43
CA GLU A 210 15.76 5.43 -13.12
C GLU A 210 14.71 4.52 -13.77
N SER A 211 13.54 4.34 -13.15
CA SER A 211 12.48 3.46 -13.66
C SER A 211 11.81 3.99 -14.91
N ASP A 212 11.84 5.29 -15.15
CA ASP A 212 11.36 5.93 -16.37
C ASP A 212 12.24 5.58 -17.60
N SER A 213 13.48 5.15 -17.38
CA SER A 213 14.33 4.59 -18.43
C SER A 213 14.00 3.11 -18.64
N LEU A 214 13.28 2.80 -19.72
CA LEU A 214 12.61 1.53 -20.09
C LEU A 214 13.43 0.22 -20.00
N GLY A 215 14.71 0.25 -19.70
CA GLY A 215 15.57 -0.94 -19.63
C GLY A 215 15.68 -1.59 -18.23
N TRP A 216 15.38 -0.85 -17.17
CA TRP A 216 15.63 -1.29 -15.79
C TRP A 216 14.57 -2.28 -15.27
N ALA A 217 13.31 -2.10 -15.62
CA ALA A 217 12.20 -2.86 -15.06
C ALA A 217 12.30 -4.38 -15.29
N LEU A 218 12.66 -4.83 -16.50
CA LEU A 218 12.75 -6.25 -16.84
C LEU A 218 13.97 -6.95 -16.21
N GLY A 219 15.09 -6.25 -16.09
CA GLY A 219 16.30 -6.78 -15.43
C GLY A 219 16.12 -6.92 -13.93
N SER A 220 15.48 -5.93 -13.29
CA SER A 220 15.28 -5.86 -11.84
C SER A 220 14.25 -6.86 -11.33
N VAL A 221 13.18 -7.15 -12.07
CA VAL A 221 12.21 -8.19 -11.74
C VAL A 221 12.90 -9.55 -11.65
N ARG A 222 13.72 -9.89 -12.65
CA ARG A 222 14.47 -11.14 -12.68
C ARG A 222 15.46 -11.26 -11.50
N GLN A 223 16.13 -10.17 -11.17
CA GLN A 223 17.10 -10.12 -10.07
C GLN A 223 16.40 -10.20 -8.70
N TRP A 224 15.26 -9.51 -8.54
CA TRP A 224 14.47 -9.54 -7.31
C TRP A 224 13.84 -10.92 -7.05
N VAL A 225 13.25 -11.55 -8.08
CA VAL A 225 12.74 -12.92 -7.99
C VAL A 225 13.87 -13.89 -7.63
N GLY A 226 15.05 -13.74 -8.22
CA GLY A 226 16.23 -14.53 -7.89
C GLY A 226 16.70 -14.33 -6.44
N PHE A 227 16.71 -13.09 -5.96
CA PHE A 227 17.09 -12.76 -4.58
C PHE A 227 16.07 -13.30 -3.57
N THR A 228 14.78 -13.12 -3.82
CA THR A 228 13.70 -13.59 -2.93
C THR A 228 13.67 -15.12 -2.91
N ALA A 229 13.85 -15.78 -4.05
CA ALA A 229 13.97 -17.24 -4.14
C ALA A 229 15.19 -17.77 -3.37
N SER A 230 16.36 -17.12 -3.51
CA SER A 230 17.57 -17.51 -2.79
C SER A 230 17.48 -17.24 -1.28
N ALA A 231 16.85 -16.14 -0.86
CA ALA A 231 16.57 -15.89 0.54
C ALA A 231 15.60 -16.92 1.13
N GLY A 232 14.54 -17.29 0.40
CA GLY A 232 13.62 -18.37 0.76
C GLY A 232 14.32 -19.73 0.89
N VAL A 233 15.17 -20.07 -0.07
CA VAL A 233 15.99 -21.31 -0.03
C VAL A 233 16.93 -21.31 1.18
N ASN A 234 17.57 -20.19 1.48
CA ASN A 234 18.48 -20.09 2.64
C ASN A 234 17.72 -20.25 3.97
N VAL A 235 16.54 -19.70 4.10
CA VAL A 235 15.67 -19.89 5.27
C VAL A 235 15.21 -21.34 5.40
N LEU A 236 14.87 -22.01 4.30
CA LEU A 236 14.51 -23.43 4.32
C LEU A 236 15.71 -24.31 4.69
N ARG A 237 16.92 -24.02 4.17
CA ARG A 237 18.15 -24.71 4.56
C ARG A 237 18.50 -24.51 6.03
N SER A 238 18.33 -23.31 6.57
CA SER A 238 18.59 -23.02 8.00
C SER A 238 17.64 -23.78 8.92
N LYS A 239 16.44 -24.16 8.43
CA LYS A 239 15.46 -25.02 9.14
C LYS A 239 15.64 -26.51 8.88
N GLY A 240 16.74 -26.92 8.24
CA GLY A 240 17.09 -28.34 8.03
C GLY A 240 16.29 -29.04 6.91
N VAL A 241 15.56 -28.31 6.09
CA VAL A 241 14.89 -28.88 4.91
C VAL A 241 15.95 -29.13 3.85
N ARG A 242 16.15 -30.41 3.46
CA ARG A 242 17.00 -30.80 2.33
C ARG A 242 16.26 -30.48 1.03
N ILE A 243 16.77 -29.49 0.31
CA ILE A 243 16.33 -29.12 -1.05
C ILE A 243 17.48 -29.33 -1.97
#